data_160f9dca61c371aec0b8e5997b699a63
#
_entry.id   160f9dca61c371aec0b8e5997b699a63
#
_cell.length_a   1.000
_cell.length_b   1.000
_cell.length_c   1.000
_cell.angle_alpha   90.00
_cell.angle_beta   90.00
_cell.angle_gamma   90.00
#
_symmetry.space_group_name_H-M   'P 1'
#
loop_
_entity.id
_entity.type
_entity.pdbx_description
1 polymer ?
#
loop_
_entity_poly.entity_id
_entity_poly.type
_entity_poly.pdbx_seq_one_letter_code
_entity_poly.pdbx_strand_id
1 'polypeptide(L)' 'MADKNSKYADNAAGKFFVDDTCIDCDACRATAPENFSRNDDGGYSFVSKQPENDEEMQLCVDAMEGCPVEAIGNDGDA' A
#
# COMPACT_ATOMS: atom_id res chain seq x y z
N MET A 1 6.94 -7.50 -8.34
CA MET A 1 7.00 -7.64 -6.88
C MET A 1 7.46 -6.34 -6.25
N ALA A 2 6.80 -5.90 -5.19
CA ALA A 2 7.13 -4.62 -4.57
C ALA A 2 8.53 -4.62 -3.96
N ASP A 3 9.24 -3.52 -4.15
CA ASP A 3 10.61 -3.34 -3.66
C ASP A 3 10.62 -2.23 -2.60
N LYS A 4 10.98 -2.58 -1.37
CA LYS A 4 11.01 -1.62 -0.26
C LYS A 4 12.04 -0.50 -0.48
N ASN A 5 13.00 -0.70 -1.35
CA ASN A 5 13.97 0.33 -1.71
C ASN A 5 13.40 1.36 -2.69
N SER A 6 12.28 1.04 -3.33
CA SER A 6 11.59 1.91 -4.29
C SER A 6 10.26 2.44 -3.74
N LYS A 7 9.99 2.25 -2.45
CA LYS A 7 8.74 2.70 -1.84
C LYS A 7 8.64 4.23 -1.83
N TYR A 8 7.42 4.73 -1.95
CA TYR A 8 7.18 6.16 -1.84
C TYR A 8 7.42 6.66 -0.42
N ALA A 9 8.01 7.84 -0.31
CA ALA A 9 8.30 8.47 0.98
C ALA A 9 7.02 8.79 1.78
N ASP A 10 5.88 8.91 1.11
CA ASP A 10 4.59 9.20 1.73
C ASP A 10 4.08 8.04 2.60
N ASN A 11 4.57 6.82 2.37
CA ASN A 11 4.13 5.66 3.15
C ASN A 11 4.41 5.82 4.63
N ALA A 12 3.43 5.47 5.46
CA ALA A 12 3.63 5.39 6.90
C ALA A 12 4.70 4.32 7.19
N ALA A 13 5.57 4.59 8.15
CA ALA A 13 6.60 3.65 8.54
C ALA A 13 5.98 2.35 9.06
N GLY A 14 6.50 1.20 8.64
CA GLY A 14 6.02 -0.11 9.06
C GLY A 14 6.02 -1.14 7.96
N LYS A 15 5.21 -2.17 8.16
CA LYS A 15 5.23 -3.38 7.35
C LYS A 15 4.78 -3.16 5.90
N PHE A 16 3.62 -2.52 5.73
CA PHE A 16 3.03 -2.34 4.39
C PHE A 16 3.53 -1.06 3.74
N PHE A 17 3.71 -1.12 2.43
CA PHE A 17 4.13 0.04 1.64
C PHE A 17 3.67 -0.12 0.19
N VAL A 18 3.61 0.99 -0.53
CA VAL A 18 3.37 1.01 -1.98
C VAL A 18 4.63 1.54 -2.64
N ASP A 19 5.10 0.87 -3.67
CA ASP A 19 6.31 1.29 -4.39
C ASP A 19 5.98 2.08 -5.67
N ASP A 20 7.00 2.47 -6.40
CA ASP A 20 6.86 3.34 -7.57
C ASP A 20 6.31 2.65 -8.82
N THR A 21 5.96 1.36 -8.73
CA THR A 21 5.28 0.66 -9.83
C THR A 21 3.76 0.82 -9.80
N CYS A 22 3.20 1.49 -8.77
CA CYS A 22 1.77 1.74 -8.66
C CYS A 22 1.21 2.45 -9.90
N ILE A 23 0.11 1.92 -10.44
CA ILE A 23 -0.55 2.48 -11.64
C ILE A 23 -1.83 3.24 -11.31
N ASP A 24 -2.08 3.54 -10.02
CA ASP A 24 -3.23 4.30 -9.57
C ASP A 24 -4.58 3.66 -9.96
N CYS A 25 -4.69 2.33 -9.79
CA CYS A 25 -5.89 1.58 -10.21
C CYS A 25 -7.03 1.59 -9.18
N ASP A 26 -6.87 2.23 -8.03
CA ASP A 26 -7.87 2.34 -6.94
C ASP A 26 -8.16 1.04 -6.17
N ALA A 27 -7.69 -0.11 -6.60
CA ALA A 27 -8.07 -1.38 -5.99
C ALA A 27 -7.75 -1.44 -4.49
N CYS A 28 -6.56 -0.97 -4.08
CA CYS A 28 -6.17 -0.99 -2.68
C CYS A 28 -7.01 -0.03 -1.83
N ARG A 29 -7.32 1.14 -2.36
CA ARG A 29 -8.14 2.13 -1.65
C ARG A 29 -9.59 1.67 -1.52
N ALA A 30 -10.09 0.91 -2.49
CA ALA A 30 -11.42 0.32 -2.41
C ALA A 30 -11.49 -0.82 -1.39
N THR A 31 -10.41 -1.60 -1.28
CA THR A 31 -10.34 -2.74 -0.36
C THR A 31 -10.05 -2.32 1.08
N ALA A 32 -9.10 -1.40 1.28
CA ALA A 32 -8.66 -0.97 2.61
C ALA A 32 -8.60 0.57 2.68
N PRO A 33 -9.76 1.26 2.64
CA PRO A 33 -9.79 2.72 2.56
C PRO A 33 -9.21 3.44 3.77
N GLU A 34 -9.13 2.78 4.92
CA GLU A 34 -8.55 3.38 6.13
C GLU A 34 -7.03 3.31 6.15
N ASN A 35 -6.45 2.43 5.36
CA ASN A 35 -5.01 2.18 5.36
C ASN A 35 -4.31 2.73 4.13
N PHE A 36 -5.03 2.93 3.04
CA PHE A 36 -4.47 3.43 1.79
C PHE A 36 -5.13 4.74 1.40
N SER A 37 -4.30 5.68 0.93
CA SER A 37 -4.75 6.98 0.44
C SER A 37 -4.10 7.25 -0.91
N ARG A 38 -4.59 8.26 -1.61
CA ARG A 38 -4.05 8.66 -2.90
C ARG A 38 -3.29 9.98 -2.78
N ASN A 39 -2.11 10.04 -3.37
CA ASN A 39 -1.40 11.30 -3.57
C ASN A 39 -1.89 11.89 -4.89
N ASP A 40 -2.73 12.92 -4.82
CA ASP A 40 -3.34 13.54 -6.00
C ASP A 40 -2.31 14.21 -6.92
N ASP A 41 -1.24 14.73 -6.36
CA ASP A 41 -0.19 15.39 -7.13
C ASP A 41 0.66 14.38 -7.90
N GLY A 42 0.95 13.23 -7.27
CA GLY A 42 1.79 12.20 -7.86
C GLY A 42 1.03 11.15 -8.66
N GLY A 43 -0.28 11.01 -8.45
CA GLY A 43 -1.09 10.01 -9.14
C GLY A 43 -0.78 8.58 -8.73
N TYR A 44 -0.58 8.34 -7.43
CA TYR A 44 -0.31 7.00 -6.89
C TYR A 44 -0.96 6.83 -5.53
N SER A 45 -1.11 5.57 -5.11
CA SER A 45 -1.57 5.25 -3.76
C SER A 45 -0.39 5.10 -2.81
N PHE A 46 -0.64 5.28 -1.54
CA PHE A 46 0.38 5.04 -0.50
C PHE A 46 -0.32 4.57 0.78
N VAL A 47 0.45 3.95 1.69
CA VAL A 47 -0.08 3.53 2.99
C VAL A 47 -0.07 4.72 3.92
N SER A 48 -1.26 5.24 4.23
CA SER A 48 -1.41 6.39 5.13
C SER A 48 -1.46 5.96 6.60
N LYS A 49 -1.77 4.69 6.87
CA LYS A 49 -1.87 4.15 8.21
C LYS A 49 -1.59 2.65 8.17
N GLN A 50 -0.68 2.18 9.01
CA GLN A 50 -0.43 0.75 9.14
C GLN A 50 -1.62 0.06 9.82
N PRO A 51 -1.86 -1.23 9.56
CA PRO A 51 -2.98 -1.94 10.20
C PRO A 51 -2.78 -2.01 11.72
N GLU A 52 -3.85 -1.75 12.48
CA GLU A 52 -3.81 -1.72 13.93
C GLU A 52 -4.41 -2.97 14.57
N ASN A 53 -5.14 -3.79 13.79
CA ASN A 53 -5.79 -5.00 14.28
C ASN A 53 -5.83 -6.04 13.18
N ASP A 54 -6.34 -7.24 13.50
CA ASP A 54 -6.37 -8.36 12.57
C ASP A 54 -7.26 -8.09 11.36
N GLU A 55 -8.36 -7.37 11.53
CA GLU A 55 -9.26 -7.02 10.45
C GLU A 55 -8.56 -6.10 9.45
N GLU A 56 -7.90 -5.05 9.93
CA GLU A 56 -7.14 -4.15 9.05
C GLU A 56 -5.96 -4.87 8.39
N MET A 57 -5.30 -5.76 9.12
CA MET A 57 -4.22 -6.59 8.57
C MET A 57 -4.73 -7.41 7.39
N GLN A 58 -5.89 -8.06 7.53
CA GLN A 58 -6.46 -8.85 6.46
C GLN A 58 -6.82 -7.99 5.25
N LEU A 59 -7.39 -6.80 5.48
CA LEU A 59 -7.72 -5.87 4.40
C LEU A 59 -6.47 -5.42 3.65
N CYS A 60 -5.37 -5.16 4.36
CA CYS A 60 -4.11 -4.80 3.72
C CYS A 60 -3.54 -5.96 2.89
N VAL A 61 -3.64 -7.19 3.39
CA VAL A 61 -3.22 -8.39 2.65
C VAL A 61 -4.08 -8.56 1.39
N ASP A 62 -5.40 -8.38 1.50
CA ASP A 62 -6.31 -8.45 0.37
C ASP A 62 -5.97 -7.39 -0.68
N ALA A 63 -5.66 -6.18 -0.24
CA ALA A 63 -5.25 -5.09 -1.14
C ALA A 63 -3.94 -5.45 -1.86
N MET A 64 -2.98 -6.00 -1.12
CA MET A 64 -1.69 -6.42 -1.67
C MET A 64 -1.87 -7.49 -2.74
N GLU A 65 -2.69 -8.51 -2.45
CA GLU A 65 -2.94 -9.60 -3.38
C GLU A 65 -3.73 -9.15 -4.60
N GLY A 66 -4.57 -8.14 -4.45
CA GLY A 66 -5.40 -7.60 -5.53
C GLY A 66 -4.68 -6.60 -6.43
N CYS A 67 -3.46 -6.20 -6.08
CA CYS A 67 -2.71 -5.22 -6.87
C CYS A 67 -2.22 -5.86 -8.17
N PRO A 68 -2.67 -5.38 -9.36
CA PRO A 68 -2.33 -6.04 -10.63
C PRO A 68 -0.86 -5.89 -11.04
N VAL A 69 -0.15 -4.93 -10.47
CA VAL A 69 1.27 -4.70 -10.76
C VAL A 69 2.16 -5.06 -9.57
N GLU A 70 1.60 -5.63 -8.53
CA GLU A 70 2.31 -6.03 -7.32
C GLU A 70 3.12 -4.89 -6.70
N ALA A 71 2.54 -3.70 -6.67
CA ALA A 71 3.19 -2.50 -6.13
C ALA A 71 3.14 -2.41 -4.60
N ILE A 72 2.39 -3.29 -3.94
CA ILE A 72 2.21 -3.29 -2.49
C ILE A 72 3.02 -4.42 -1.89
N GLY A 73 3.87 -4.08 -0.92
CA GLY A 73 4.69 -5.06 -0.22
C GLY A 73 4.36 -5.11 1.27
N ASN A 74 4.84 -6.16 1.95
CA ASN A 74 4.62 -6.37 3.38
C ASN A 74 5.91 -6.59 4.15
N ASP A 75 7.04 -6.24 3.58
CA ASP A 75 8.36 -6.39 4.19
C ASP A 75 9.05 -5.05 4.44
N GLY A 76 8.28 -3.98 4.54
CA GLY A 76 8.82 -2.63 4.72
C GLY A 76 9.59 -2.43 6.01
N ASP A 77 9.32 -3.22 7.03
CA ASP A 77 9.99 -3.19 8.32
C ASP A 77 11.04 -4.30 8.49
N ALA A 78 11.28 -5.06 7.46
CA ALA A 78 12.23 -6.17 7.49
C ALA A 78 13.68 -5.68 7.34
#